data_35f96399e31a7f0790f947ac0ef1fe13
#
_entry.id   35f96399e31a7f0790f947ac0ef1fe13
#
_cell.length_a   1.000
_cell.length_b   1.000
_cell.length_c   1.000
_cell.angle_alpha   90.00
_cell.angle_beta   90.00
_cell.angle_gamma   90.00
#
_symmetry.space_group_name_H-M   'P 1'
#
loop_
_entity.id
_entity.type
_entity.pdbx_description
1 polymer ?
#
loop_
_entity_poly.entity_id
_entity_poly.type
_entity_poly.pdbx_seq_one_letter_code
_entity_poly.pdbx_strand_id
1 'polypeptide(L)'
;MLTPDGTTILHRDLLIALAARYKLPAVYAFDFFVTAGGLMSYGIDQDENFRLAASYVDRILRGDKPTDLPVQAPTKFETLLNLRTAKALGINIPPGLLVAADEVIE
;
A
#
# COMPACT_ATOMS: atom_id res chain seq x y z
N MET A 1 -8.61 -3.43 -8.81
CA MET A 1 -7.57 -3.50 -7.77
C MET A 1 -6.75 -4.77 -7.92
N LEU A 2 -5.44 -4.68 -7.83
CA LEU A 2 -4.57 -5.85 -7.85
C LEU A 2 -4.45 -6.45 -6.45
N THR A 3 -4.56 -7.78 -6.38
CA THR A 3 -4.49 -8.49 -5.10
C THR A 3 -3.05 -8.58 -4.57
N PRO A 4 -2.87 -8.55 -3.24
CA PRO A 4 -1.54 -8.66 -2.64
C PRO A 4 -1.11 -10.13 -2.52
N ASP A 5 -0.54 -10.66 -3.58
CA ASP A 5 0.02 -12.02 -3.57
C ASP A 5 1.44 -12.06 -4.12
N GLY A 6 2.12 -13.17 -3.90
CA GLY A 6 3.52 -13.31 -4.29
C GLY A 6 3.76 -13.17 -5.79
N THR A 7 2.84 -13.66 -6.62
CA THR A 7 2.95 -13.55 -8.07
C THR A 7 2.84 -12.10 -8.53
N THR A 8 1.89 -11.35 -7.98
CA THR A 8 1.69 -9.93 -8.26
C THR A 8 2.92 -9.12 -7.86
N ILE A 9 3.49 -9.39 -6.69
CA ILE A 9 4.68 -8.70 -6.20
C ILE A 9 5.89 -9.02 -7.08
N LEU A 10 6.07 -10.28 -7.46
CA LEU A 10 7.20 -10.71 -8.29
C LEU A 10 7.18 -10.05 -9.68
N HIS A 11 5.99 -9.87 -10.25
CA HIS A 11 5.79 -9.28 -11.57
C HIS A 11 5.38 -7.82 -11.51
N ARG A 12 5.69 -7.13 -10.43
CA ARG A 12 5.32 -5.73 -10.17
C ARG A 12 5.61 -4.80 -11.34
N ASP A 13 6.85 -4.81 -11.83
CA ASP A 13 7.27 -3.91 -12.89
C ASP A 13 6.54 -4.17 -14.20
N LEU A 14 6.30 -5.43 -14.52
CA LEU A 14 5.53 -5.82 -15.70
C LEU A 14 4.09 -5.35 -15.62
N LEU A 15 3.44 -5.53 -14.47
CA LEU A 15 2.05 -5.13 -14.25
C LEU A 15 1.89 -3.60 -14.35
N ILE A 16 2.81 -2.85 -13.77
CA ILE A 16 2.81 -1.39 -13.85
C ILE A 16 3.01 -0.93 -15.31
N ALA A 17 3.95 -1.55 -16.02
CA ALA A 17 4.21 -1.23 -17.42
C ALA A 17 3.01 -1.52 -18.32
N LEU A 18 2.32 -2.65 -18.10
CA LEU A 18 1.12 -3.00 -18.85
C LEU A 18 -0.04 -2.06 -18.56
N ALA A 19 -0.23 -1.68 -17.30
CA ALA A 19 -1.26 -0.70 -16.92
C ALA A 19 -1.01 0.66 -17.60
N ALA A 20 0.24 1.10 -17.66
CA ALA A 20 0.61 2.33 -18.33
C ALA A 20 0.41 2.24 -19.85
N ARG A 21 0.81 1.12 -20.45
CA ARG A 21 0.69 0.89 -21.89
C ARG A 21 -0.75 0.92 -22.37
N TYR A 22 -1.66 0.31 -21.63
CA TYR A 22 -3.08 0.25 -21.97
C TYR A 22 -3.91 1.34 -21.31
N LYS A 23 -3.26 2.29 -20.61
CA LYS A 23 -3.91 3.40 -19.90
C LYS A 23 -5.00 2.94 -18.95
N LEU A 24 -4.70 1.88 -18.20
CA LEU A 24 -5.61 1.31 -17.22
C LEU A 24 -5.34 1.91 -15.84
N PRO A 25 -6.33 2.60 -15.23
CA PRO A 25 -6.19 3.02 -13.85
C PRO A 25 -6.22 1.81 -12.93
N ALA A 26 -5.20 1.66 -12.10
CA ALA A 26 -5.08 0.53 -11.19
C ALA A 26 -4.82 1.01 -9.77
N VAL A 27 -5.42 0.30 -8.80
CA VAL A 27 -5.19 0.51 -7.37
C VAL A 27 -4.44 -0.71 -6.84
N TYR A 28 -3.39 -0.47 -6.10
CA TYR A 28 -2.52 -1.50 -5.55
C TYR A 28 -2.64 -1.58 -4.04
N ALA A 29 -2.29 -2.72 -3.47
CA ALA A 29 -2.39 -2.94 -2.03
C ALA A 29 -1.16 -2.41 -1.26
N PHE A 30 -0.03 -2.23 -1.93
CA PHE A 30 1.22 -1.81 -1.30
C PHE A 30 1.75 -0.52 -1.91
N ASP A 31 2.39 0.29 -1.07
CA ASP A 31 2.94 1.58 -1.44
C ASP A 31 4.09 1.49 -2.45
N PHE A 32 4.89 0.42 -2.38
CA PHE A 32 6.02 0.27 -3.30
C PHE A 32 5.61 0.12 -4.77
N PHE A 33 4.38 -0.27 -5.06
CA PHE A 33 3.85 -0.23 -6.43
C PHE A 33 3.74 1.21 -6.94
N VAL A 34 3.34 2.13 -6.08
CA VAL A 34 3.19 3.55 -6.44
C VAL A 34 4.54 4.22 -6.64
N THR A 35 5.52 3.93 -5.78
CA THR A 35 6.89 4.43 -5.94
C THR A 35 7.56 3.89 -7.20
N ALA A 36 7.17 2.72 -7.66
CA ALA A 36 7.65 2.12 -8.90
C ALA A 36 6.92 2.62 -10.16
N GLY A 37 5.91 3.47 -10.02
CA GLY A 37 5.19 4.06 -11.15
C GLY A 37 3.70 3.76 -11.21
N GLY A 38 3.15 3.04 -10.24
CA GLY A 38 1.70 2.79 -10.14
C GLY A 38 0.93 4.05 -9.81
N LEU A 39 -0.37 4.07 -10.15
CA LEU A 39 -1.22 5.25 -9.97
C LEU A 39 -1.54 5.53 -8.51
N MET A 40 -2.02 4.54 -7.80
CA MET A 40 -2.54 4.70 -6.44
C MET A 40 -2.39 3.41 -5.65
N SER A 41 -2.12 3.53 -4.37
CA SER A 41 -2.22 2.40 -3.44
C SER A 41 -3.15 2.75 -2.29
N TYR A 42 -3.86 1.74 -1.83
CA TYR A 42 -4.66 1.79 -0.61
C TYR A 42 -4.51 0.48 0.13
N GLY A 43 -3.96 0.53 1.31
CA GLY A 43 -3.71 -0.67 2.10
C GLY A 43 -3.21 -0.35 3.49
N ILE A 44 -2.83 -1.39 4.21
CA ILE A 44 -2.32 -1.25 5.57
C ILE A 44 -0.95 -0.56 5.56
N ASP A 45 -0.69 0.21 6.61
CA ASP A 45 0.63 0.75 6.87
C ASP A 45 1.55 -0.39 7.32
N GLN A 46 2.46 -0.82 6.44
CA GLN A 46 3.36 -1.94 6.71
C GLN A 46 4.31 -1.65 7.89
N ASP A 47 4.80 -0.44 7.99
CA ASP A 47 5.71 -0.07 9.07
C ASP A 47 5.02 -0.17 10.42
N GLU A 48 3.78 0.29 10.52
CA GLU A 48 2.99 0.17 11.73
C GLU A 48 2.70 -1.30 12.04
N ASN A 49 2.40 -2.09 11.03
CA ASN A 49 2.14 -3.51 11.20
C ASN A 49 3.37 -4.25 11.75
N PHE A 50 4.57 -3.97 11.21
CA PHE A 50 5.81 -4.54 11.73
C PHE A 50 6.12 -4.04 13.14
N ARG A 51 5.82 -2.79 13.46
CA ARG A 51 6.01 -2.24 14.81
C ARG A 51 5.13 -2.96 15.83
N LEU A 52 3.87 -3.22 15.50
CA LEU A 52 2.96 -3.98 16.36
C LEU A 52 3.43 -5.43 16.53
N ALA A 53 3.90 -6.06 15.46
CA ALA A 53 4.47 -7.41 15.53
C ALA A 53 5.70 -7.46 16.43
N ALA A 54 6.57 -6.48 16.33
CA ALA A 54 7.76 -6.38 17.19
C ALA A 54 7.37 -6.21 18.66
N SER A 55 6.33 -5.43 18.96
CA SER A 55 5.80 -5.28 20.31
C SER A 55 5.33 -6.62 20.89
N TYR A 56 4.63 -7.43 20.07
CA TYR A 56 4.18 -8.75 20.51
C TYR A 56 5.35 -9.71 20.75
N VAL A 57 6.35 -9.70 19.88
CA VAL A 57 7.58 -10.49 20.05
C VAL A 57 8.27 -10.12 21.36
N ASP A 58 8.41 -8.83 21.65
CA ASP A 58 9.01 -8.34 22.90
C ASP A 58 8.25 -8.86 24.14
N ARG A 59 6.93 -8.78 24.11
CA ARG A 59 6.10 -9.27 25.22
C ARG A 59 6.23 -10.77 25.43
N ILE A 60 6.24 -11.55 24.35
CA ILE A 60 6.43 -13.02 24.42
C ILE A 60 7.81 -13.35 24.99
N LEU A 61 8.86 -12.66 24.57
CA LEU A 61 10.22 -12.87 25.08
C LEU A 61 10.36 -12.47 26.53
N ARG A 62 9.52 -11.58 27.05
CA ARG A 62 9.48 -11.17 28.46
C ARG A 62 8.63 -12.09 29.33
N GLY A 63 8.01 -13.12 28.76
CA GLY A 63 7.25 -14.12 29.49
C GLY A 63 5.74 -14.10 29.31
N ASP A 64 5.20 -13.17 28.55
CA ASP A 64 3.77 -13.16 28.23
C ASP A 64 3.43 -14.37 27.35
N LYS A 65 2.26 -14.97 27.59
CA LYS A 65 1.80 -16.10 26.80
C LYS A 65 1.08 -15.59 25.54
N PRO A 66 1.29 -16.21 24.37
CA PRO A 66 0.56 -15.82 23.17
C PRO A 66 -0.98 -15.83 23.32
N THR A 67 -1.49 -16.74 24.18
CA THR A 67 -2.92 -16.82 24.48
C THR A 67 -3.46 -15.61 25.23
N ASP A 68 -2.59 -14.86 25.92
CA ASP A 68 -2.96 -13.66 26.66
C ASP A 68 -2.88 -12.39 25.83
N LEU A 69 -2.37 -12.49 24.58
CA LEU A 69 -2.26 -11.36 23.68
C LEU A 69 -3.49 -11.32 22.75
N PRO A 70 -4.15 -10.15 22.63
CA PRO A 70 -5.31 -10.03 21.76
C PRO A 70 -4.93 -10.14 20.29
N VAL A 71 -5.78 -10.78 19.50
CA VAL A 71 -5.67 -10.72 18.04
C VAL A 71 -6.06 -9.30 17.61
N GLN A 72 -5.18 -8.62 16.88
CA GLN A 72 -5.41 -7.27 16.41
C GLN A 72 -5.45 -7.22 14.90
N ALA A 73 -6.51 -6.60 14.35
CA ALA A 73 -6.57 -6.25 12.94
C ALA A 73 -5.80 -4.93 12.71
N PRO A 74 -5.22 -4.73 11.52
CA PRO A 74 -4.63 -3.44 11.19
C PRO A 74 -5.68 -2.33 11.28
N THR A 75 -5.32 -1.21 11.91
CA THR A 75 -6.22 -0.06 12.07
C THR A 75 -5.75 1.15 11.28
N LYS A 76 -4.49 1.16 10.85
CA LYS A 76 -3.91 2.27 10.09
C LYS A 76 -3.77 1.89 8.63
N PHE A 77 -4.48 2.64 7.79
CA PHE A 77 -4.44 2.49 6.35
C PHE A 77 -3.78 3.71 5.71
N GLU A 78 -3.10 3.46 4.62
CA GLU A 78 -2.33 4.47 3.90
C GLU A 78 -2.81 4.59 2.47
N THR A 79 -2.96 5.83 1.99
CA THR A 79 -3.29 6.12 0.60
C THR A 79 -2.14 6.91 -0.02
N LEU A 80 -1.53 6.35 -1.07
CA LEU A 80 -0.53 7.03 -1.88
C LEU A 80 -1.08 7.30 -3.27
N LEU A 81 -0.76 8.47 -3.79
CA LEU A 81 -1.11 8.87 -5.15
C LEU A 81 0.14 9.27 -5.91
N ASN A 82 0.23 8.89 -7.17
CA ASN A 82 1.26 9.34 -8.07
C ASN A 82 0.64 10.26 -9.14
N LEU A 83 0.79 11.56 -8.97
CA LEU A 83 0.26 12.55 -9.90
C LEU A 83 0.94 12.49 -11.26
N ARG A 84 2.19 12.11 -11.32
CA ARG A 84 2.92 11.95 -12.58
C ARG A 84 2.26 10.85 -13.43
N THR A 85 1.94 9.73 -12.80
CA THR A 85 1.25 8.63 -13.47
C THR A 85 -0.17 9.01 -13.85
N ALA A 86 -0.90 9.70 -12.98
CA ALA A 86 -2.24 10.19 -13.28
C ALA A 86 -2.24 11.10 -14.51
N LYS A 87 -1.27 12.00 -14.60
CA LYS A 87 -1.10 12.91 -15.73
C LYS A 87 -0.80 12.14 -17.03
N ALA A 88 0.08 11.14 -16.95
CA ALA A 88 0.42 10.29 -18.09
C ALA A 88 -0.78 9.47 -18.58
N LEU A 89 -1.67 9.07 -17.68
CA LEU A 89 -2.90 8.34 -18.00
C LEU A 89 -4.05 9.27 -18.45
N GLY A 90 -3.87 10.59 -18.34
CA GLY A 90 -4.92 11.55 -18.65
C GLY A 90 -6.05 11.59 -17.63
N ILE A 91 -5.77 11.24 -16.38
CA ILE A 91 -6.76 11.19 -15.31
C ILE A 91 -6.67 12.44 -14.45
N ASN A 92 -7.81 13.07 -14.18
CA ASN A 92 -7.92 14.16 -13.22
C ASN A 92 -8.24 13.60 -11.84
N ILE A 93 -7.38 13.87 -10.88
CA ILE A 93 -7.59 13.46 -9.49
C ILE A 93 -8.50 14.49 -8.79
N PRO A 94 -9.63 14.07 -8.21
CA PRO A 94 -10.49 15.00 -7.47
C PRO A 94 -9.74 15.64 -6.30
N PRO A 95 -9.99 16.94 -6.01
CA PRO A 95 -9.34 17.61 -4.88
C PRO A 95 -9.55 16.92 -3.53
N GLY A 96 -10.72 16.34 -3.31
CA GLY A 96 -11.01 15.60 -2.07
C GLY A 96 -10.11 14.40 -1.87
N LEU A 97 -9.77 13.70 -2.95
CA LEU A 97 -8.86 12.57 -2.89
C LEU A 97 -7.42 13.01 -2.61
N LEU A 98 -7.00 14.13 -3.20
CA LEU A 98 -5.67 14.71 -2.92
C LEU A 98 -5.51 15.09 -1.46
N VAL A 99 -6.54 15.67 -0.86
CA VAL A 99 -6.53 16.05 0.56
C VAL A 99 -6.52 14.81 1.46
N ALA A 100 -7.25 13.77 1.08
CA ALA A 100 -7.34 12.53 1.85
C ALA A 100 -6.11 11.64 1.73
N ALA A 101 -5.26 11.84 0.72
CA ALA A 101 -4.06 11.04 0.53
C ALA A 101 -3.01 11.33 1.60
N ASP A 102 -2.39 10.28 2.12
CA ASP A 102 -1.32 10.41 3.11
C ASP A 102 -0.03 10.90 2.47
N GLU A 103 0.22 10.50 1.22
CA GLU A 103 1.39 10.93 0.46
C GLU A 103 1.01 11.09 -1.01
N VAL A 104 1.57 12.12 -1.63
CA VAL A 104 1.37 12.41 -3.05
C VAL A 104 2.73 12.55 -3.72
N ILE A 105 2.97 11.75 -4.75
CA ILE A 105 4.18 11.81 -5.58
C ILE A 105 3.88 12.73 -6.76
N GLU A 106 4.66 13.78 -6.89
CA GLU A 106 4.52 14.76 -7.98
C GLU A 106 5.48 14.56 -9.14
#